data_3d72bea2a1349aca25b8c77e5973c874
#
_entry.id   3d72bea2a1349aca25b8c77e5973c874
#
_cell.length_a   1.000
_cell.length_b   1.000
_cell.length_c   1.000
_cell.angle_alpha   90.00
_cell.angle_beta   90.00
_cell.angle_gamma   90.00
#
_symmetry.space_group_name_H-M   'P 1'
#
loop_
_entity.id
_entity.type
_entity.pdbx_description
1 polymer ?
#
loop_
_entity_poly.entity_id
_entity_poly.type
_entity_poly.pdbx_seq_one_letter_code
_entity_poly.pdbx_strand_id
1 'polypeptide(L)'
;MLFKLSIRNMKKSFKDYAIYFLTLVLGVAIFYMFNSIDSQQAMLEVSQSTRDIIKLMINMLGYISVFVAVVLGLLIVYANNFLINRRKKEFGIYMTLGMGKRQISKIILIETILVGIISLIVGLIIGIFASQFMSILVAKMFEADMSKFQFVFSKDACIKTCIYFAVMYVAVMFFNTFTVSKYKLINLLNASKKNENVKIKNPIICILVFLGAVSILGYAYLKVTGDVSSITTADKILQPILMGIVGTVAVFWSLSGFIIQIVQKMKNVYFKN
;
A
#
# COMPACT_ATOMS: atom_id res chain seq x y z
N MET A 1 14.53 -26.99 -12.01
CA MET A 1 13.40 -27.06 -12.96
C MET A 1 12.29 -26.05 -12.60
N LEU A 2 11.79 -25.97 -11.37
CA LEU A 2 10.76 -25.03 -10.93
C LEU A 2 11.14 -23.55 -11.13
N PHE A 3 12.37 -23.15 -10.82
CA PHE A 3 12.87 -21.78 -11.01
C PHE A 3 12.80 -21.31 -12.46
N LYS A 4 13.24 -22.16 -13.42
CA LYS A 4 13.18 -21.85 -14.86
C LYS A 4 11.73 -21.73 -15.35
N LEU A 5 10.84 -22.55 -14.78
CA LEU A 5 9.40 -22.49 -15.06
C LEU A 5 8.79 -21.17 -14.55
N SER A 6 9.13 -20.77 -13.31
CA SER A 6 8.66 -19.51 -12.72
C SER A 6 9.06 -18.30 -13.57
N ILE A 7 10.31 -18.20 -14.01
CA ILE A 7 10.77 -17.08 -14.86
C ILE A 7 10.00 -17.07 -16.20
N ARG A 8 9.78 -18.24 -16.79
CA ARG A 8 9.04 -18.32 -18.07
C ARG A 8 7.57 -17.94 -17.91
N ASN A 9 6.97 -18.32 -16.80
CA ASN A 9 5.60 -17.92 -16.43
C ASN A 9 5.48 -16.41 -16.26
N MET A 10 6.40 -15.78 -15.52
CA MET A 10 6.43 -14.33 -15.34
C MET A 10 6.51 -13.59 -16.69
N LYS A 11 7.37 -14.03 -17.61
CA LYS A 11 7.47 -13.43 -18.96
C LYS A 11 6.18 -13.59 -19.76
N LYS A 12 5.52 -14.75 -19.67
CA LYS A 12 4.28 -15.03 -20.42
C LYS A 12 3.09 -14.23 -19.89
N SER A 13 2.97 -14.07 -18.59
CA SER A 13 1.86 -13.37 -17.91
C SER A 13 2.25 -11.96 -17.45
N PHE A 14 3.17 -11.30 -18.16
CA PHE A 14 3.74 -10.00 -17.75
C PHE A 14 2.68 -8.95 -17.39
N LYS A 15 1.57 -8.88 -18.13
CA LYS A 15 0.48 -7.92 -17.86
C LYS A 15 -0.16 -8.12 -16.49
N ASP A 16 -0.30 -9.36 -16.03
CA ASP A 16 -0.89 -9.65 -14.73
C ASP A 16 0.08 -9.33 -13.59
N TYR A 17 1.38 -9.57 -13.80
CA TYR A 17 2.42 -9.19 -12.85
C TYR A 17 2.70 -7.68 -12.81
N ALA A 18 2.49 -6.96 -13.92
CA ALA A 18 2.81 -5.54 -14.01
C ALA A 18 2.06 -4.70 -12.97
N ILE A 19 0.77 -4.97 -12.75
CA ILE A 19 -0.04 -4.27 -11.73
C ILE A 19 0.53 -4.53 -10.34
N TYR A 20 0.82 -5.80 -10.02
CA TYR A 20 1.41 -6.19 -8.74
C TYR A 20 2.79 -5.56 -8.53
N PHE A 21 3.66 -5.64 -9.55
CA PHE A 21 4.99 -5.05 -9.56
C PHE A 21 4.94 -3.53 -9.35
N LEU A 22 4.08 -2.83 -10.11
CA LEU A 22 3.90 -1.38 -9.98
C LEU A 22 3.45 -1.00 -8.57
N THR A 23 2.50 -1.74 -8.00
CA THR A 23 2.02 -1.50 -6.62
C THR A 23 3.15 -1.64 -5.61
N LEU A 24 4.00 -2.66 -5.75
CA LEU A 24 5.16 -2.87 -4.87
C LEU A 24 6.19 -1.74 -5.03
N VAL A 25 6.53 -1.39 -6.27
CA VAL A 25 7.50 -0.32 -6.58
C VAL A 25 7.04 1.01 -6.00
N LEU A 26 5.78 1.39 -6.23
CA LEU A 26 5.20 2.61 -5.68
C LEU A 26 5.16 2.58 -4.15
N GLY A 27 4.79 1.43 -3.55
CA GLY A 27 4.78 1.27 -2.10
C GLY A 27 6.16 1.50 -1.48
N VAL A 28 7.20 0.87 -2.04
CA VAL A 28 8.58 1.04 -1.59
C VAL A 28 9.05 2.48 -1.79
N ALA A 29 8.77 3.08 -2.95
CA ALA A 29 9.19 4.44 -3.28
C ALA A 29 8.56 5.47 -2.34
N ILE A 30 7.25 5.38 -2.11
CA ILE A 30 6.51 6.27 -1.19
C ILE A 30 7.02 6.09 0.24
N PHE A 31 7.24 4.85 0.68
CA PHE A 31 7.71 4.57 2.04
C PHE A 31 9.12 5.12 2.26
N TYR A 32 10.04 4.94 1.30
CA TYR A 32 11.37 5.53 1.37
C TYR A 32 11.31 7.06 1.39
N MET A 33 10.56 7.65 0.45
CA MET A 33 10.38 9.10 0.35
C MET A 33 9.89 9.70 1.68
N PHE A 34 8.90 9.06 2.30
CA PHE A 34 8.32 9.50 3.56
C PHE A 34 9.33 9.42 4.72
N ASN A 35 10.08 8.30 4.83
CA ASN A 35 11.08 8.13 5.89
C ASN A 35 12.36 8.94 5.67
N SER A 36 12.62 9.44 4.46
CA SER A 36 13.79 10.27 4.18
C SER A 36 13.62 11.72 4.63
N ILE A 37 12.39 12.16 4.94
CA ILE A 37 12.08 13.52 5.38
C ILE A 37 12.85 13.87 6.66
N ASP A 38 12.99 12.94 7.60
CA ASP A 38 13.72 13.12 8.85
C ASP A 38 15.18 13.52 8.62
N SER A 39 15.83 12.88 7.64
CA SER A 39 17.24 13.14 7.31
C SER A 39 17.44 14.48 6.60
N GLN A 40 16.42 14.98 5.92
CA GLN A 40 16.45 16.24 5.21
C GLN A 40 16.27 17.43 6.17
N GLN A 41 15.40 17.28 7.17
CA GLN A 41 15.18 18.30 8.21
C GLN A 41 16.41 18.48 9.11
N ALA A 42 17.19 17.40 9.35
CA ALA A 42 18.41 17.46 10.14
C ALA A 42 19.51 18.34 9.53
N MET A 43 19.42 18.68 8.24
CA MET A 43 20.36 19.54 7.54
C MET A 43 20.00 21.04 7.57
N LEU A 44 18.80 21.39 8.01
CA LEU A 44 18.43 22.80 8.19
C LEU A 44 19.08 23.29 9.49
N GLU A 45 20.01 24.27 9.38
CA GLU A 45 20.59 24.96 10.53
C GLU A 45 19.48 25.80 11.21
N VAL A 46 18.95 25.30 12.31
CA VAL A 46 17.79 25.88 12.98
C VAL A 46 18.14 26.26 14.41
N SER A 47 17.58 27.38 14.89
CA SER A 47 17.74 27.87 16.26
C SER A 47 17.31 26.83 17.32
N GLN A 48 17.83 26.93 18.57
CA GLN A 48 17.56 25.93 19.61
C GLN A 48 16.08 25.73 19.94
N SER A 49 15.26 26.78 19.89
CA SER A 49 13.82 26.71 20.11
C SER A 49 13.08 25.91 19.02
N THR A 50 13.58 25.98 17.79
CA THR A 50 13.02 25.24 16.65
C THR A 50 13.43 23.75 16.69
N ARG A 51 14.57 23.40 17.31
CA ARG A 51 15.01 22.01 17.48
C ARG A 51 14.05 21.17 18.33
N ASP A 52 13.43 21.73 19.35
CA ASP A 52 12.47 21.01 20.19
C ASP A 52 11.16 20.74 19.44
N ILE A 53 10.71 21.68 18.64
CA ILE A 53 9.56 21.51 17.74
C ILE A 53 9.87 20.42 16.69
N ILE A 54 11.07 20.45 16.11
CA ILE A 54 11.52 19.46 15.13
C ILE A 54 11.56 18.07 15.74
N LYS A 55 12.05 17.90 16.98
CA LYS A 55 12.05 16.58 17.67
C LYS A 55 10.63 16.04 17.87
N LEU A 56 9.68 16.90 18.26
CA LEU A 56 8.28 16.51 18.35
C LEU A 56 7.70 16.08 17.01
N MET A 57 8.01 16.83 15.94
CA MET A 57 7.60 16.48 14.57
C MET A 57 8.20 15.15 14.11
N ILE A 58 9.48 14.89 14.37
CA ILE A 58 10.16 13.62 14.04
C ILE A 58 9.49 12.44 14.75
N ASN A 59 9.16 12.60 16.04
CA ASN A 59 8.46 11.53 16.78
C ASN A 59 7.07 11.27 16.19
N MET A 60 6.31 12.31 15.83
CA MET A 60 5.04 12.17 15.13
C MET A 60 5.17 11.49 13.77
N LEU A 61 6.19 11.87 12.98
CA LEU A 61 6.49 11.22 11.71
C LEU A 61 6.81 9.73 11.89
N GLY A 62 7.47 9.35 12.99
CA GLY A 62 7.70 7.95 13.34
C GLY A 62 6.42 7.15 13.49
N TYR A 63 5.42 7.67 14.22
CA TYR A 63 4.11 7.01 14.36
C TYR A 63 3.35 6.93 13.03
N ILE A 64 3.39 8.00 12.24
CA ILE A 64 2.76 8.03 10.91
C ILE A 64 3.45 7.02 9.98
N SER A 65 4.77 6.86 10.08
CA SER A 65 5.53 5.87 9.29
C SER A 65 5.05 4.44 9.55
N VAL A 66 4.79 4.07 10.82
CA VAL A 66 4.23 2.75 11.17
C VAL A 66 2.83 2.59 10.57
N PHE A 67 1.98 3.62 10.66
CA PHE A 67 0.65 3.58 10.05
C PHE A 67 0.72 3.39 8.53
N VAL A 68 1.58 4.15 7.85
CA VAL A 68 1.81 4.01 6.40
C VAL A 68 2.31 2.60 6.05
N ALA A 69 3.21 2.03 6.87
CA ALA A 69 3.68 0.65 6.69
C ALA A 69 2.54 -0.37 6.73
N VAL A 70 1.62 -0.24 7.70
CA VAL A 70 0.45 -1.13 7.83
C VAL A 70 -0.45 -1.01 6.60
N VAL A 71 -0.76 0.21 6.16
CA VAL A 71 -1.61 0.46 4.98
C VAL A 71 -0.97 -0.13 3.73
N LEU A 72 0.32 0.11 3.50
CA LEU A 72 1.05 -0.46 2.37
C LEU A 72 1.11 -1.98 2.44
N GLY A 73 1.31 -2.56 3.63
CA GLY A 73 1.29 -4.00 3.83
C GLY A 73 -0.05 -4.63 3.42
N LEU A 74 -1.17 -4.03 3.83
CA LEU A 74 -2.51 -4.46 3.43
C LEU A 74 -2.71 -4.35 1.92
N LEU A 75 -2.23 -3.27 1.31
CA LEU A 75 -2.32 -3.03 -0.13
C LEU A 75 -1.50 -4.07 -0.92
N ILE A 76 -0.31 -4.43 -0.43
CA ILE A 76 0.53 -5.49 -1.01
C ILE A 76 -0.18 -6.85 -0.92
N VAL A 77 -0.76 -7.19 0.23
CA VAL A 77 -1.54 -8.44 0.40
C VAL A 77 -2.72 -8.47 -0.57
N TYR A 78 -3.43 -7.35 -0.71
CA TYR A 78 -4.56 -7.24 -1.65
C TYR A 78 -4.12 -7.43 -3.11
N ALA A 79 -3.07 -6.72 -3.54
CA ALA A 79 -2.53 -6.82 -4.90
C ALA A 79 -2.02 -8.24 -5.21
N ASN A 80 -1.40 -8.89 -4.23
CA ASN A 80 -0.96 -10.27 -4.35
C ASN A 80 -2.13 -11.26 -4.46
N ASN A 81 -3.17 -11.10 -3.65
CA ASN A 81 -4.39 -11.91 -3.76
C ASN A 81 -5.06 -11.73 -5.13
N PHE A 82 -5.06 -10.52 -5.67
CA PHE A 82 -5.56 -10.24 -7.01
C PHE A 82 -4.75 -11.00 -8.07
N LEU A 83 -3.42 -10.99 -8.00
CA LEU A 83 -2.54 -11.74 -8.90
C LEU A 83 -2.84 -13.24 -8.84
N ILE A 84 -2.93 -13.82 -7.64
CA ILE A 84 -3.24 -15.24 -7.45
C ILE A 84 -4.61 -15.59 -8.05
N ASN A 85 -5.62 -14.75 -7.82
CA ASN A 85 -6.96 -14.95 -8.34
C ASN A 85 -7.01 -14.94 -9.88
N ARG A 86 -6.25 -14.07 -10.52
CA ARG A 86 -6.11 -14.01 -11.99
C ARG A 86 -5.55 -15.31 -12.56
N ARG A 87 -4.62 -15.95 -11.83
CA ARG A 87 -3.89 -17.14 -12.28
C ARG A 87 -4.50 -18.47 -11.84
N LYS A 88 -5.67 -18.45 -11.21
CA LYS A 88 -6.35 -19.67 -10.72
C LYS A 88 -6.51 -20.76 -11.81
N LYS A 89 -6.81 -20.36 -13.05
CA LYS A 89 -6.92 -21.32 -14.17
C LYS A 89 -5.61 -22.02 -14.48
N GLU A 90 -4.49 -21.28 -14.51
CA GLU A 90 -3.16 -21.85 -14.74
C GLU A 90 -2.84 -22.92 -13.67
N PHE A 91 -3.15 -22.61 -12.41
CA PHE A 91 -2.96 -23.56 -11.30
C PHE A 91 -3.85 -24.81 -11.45
N GLY A 92 -5.08 -24.63 -11.95
CA GLY A 92 -5.96 -25.76 -12.29
C GLY A 92 -5.33 -26.66 -13.34
N ILE A 93 -4.80 -26.10 -14.42
CA ILE A 93 -4.12 -26.86 -15.48
C ILE A 93 -2.87 -27.60 -14.94
N TYR A 94 -2.08 -26.96 -14.07
CA TYR A 94 -0.94 -27.64 -13.45
C TYR A 94 -1.36 -28.83 -12.58
N MET A 95 -2.47 -28.70 -11.86
CA MET A 95 -3.02 -29.81 -11.07
C MET A 95 -3.56 -30.95 -11.94
N THR A 96 -4.17 -30.66 -13.10
CA THR A 96 -4.61 -31.71 -14.04
C THR A 96 -3.44 -32.43 -14.71
N LEU A 97 -2.30 -31.74 -14.86
CA LEU A 97 -1.04 -32.32 -15.34
C LEU A 97 -0.28 -33.12 -14.24
N GLY A 98 -0.89 -33.32 -13.05
CA GLY A 98 -0.32 -34.12 -11.98
C GLY A 98 0.56 -33.36 -10.99
N MET A 99 0.65 -32.01 -11.07
CA MET A 99 1.40 -31.23 -10.08
C MET A 99 0.65 -31.15 -8.75
N GLY A 100 1.34 -31.52 -7.68
CA GLY A 100 0.80 -31.42 -6.32
C GLY A 100 0.71 -29.97 -5.84
N LYS A 101 -0.21 -29.70 -4.87
CA LYS A 101 -0.39 -28.37 -4.26
C LYS A 101 0.92 -27.78 -3.72
N ARG A 102 1.78 -28.62 -3.11
CA ARG A 102 3.09 -28.17 -2.60
C ARG A 102 4.03 -27.63 -3.70
N GLN A 103 3.98 -28.24 -4.88
CA GLN A 103 4.80 -27.79 -6.02
C GLN A 103 4.29 -26.46 -6.56
N ILE A 104 2.96 -26.28 -6.66
CA ILE A 104 2.33 -25.03 -7.06
C ILE A 104 2.65 -23.90 -6.04
N SER A 105 2.55 -24.19 -4.74
CA SER A 105 2.92 -23.24 -3.70
C SER A 105 4.38 -22.81 -3.79
N LYS A 106 5.31 -23.75 -4.07
CA LYS A 106 6.72 -23.42 -4.29
C LYS A 106 6.94 -22.53 -5.52
N ILE A 107 6.23 -22.77 -6.62
CA ILE A 107 6.31 -21.93 -7.82
C ILE A 107 5.87 -20.50 -7.47
N ILE A 108 4.70 -20.34 -6.86
CA ILE A 108 4.18 -19.03 -6.46
C ILE A 108 5.15 -18.33 -5.50
N LEU A 109 5.73 -19.06 -4.55
CA LEU A 109 6.66 -18.50 -3.59
C LEU A 109 7.93 -17.98 -4.28
N ILE A 110 8.50 -18.74 -5.22
CA ILE A 110 9.67 -18.31 -6.01
C ILE A 110 9.33 -17.07 -6.86
N GLU A 111 8.18 -17.07 -7.54
CA GLU A 111 7.72 -15.95 -8.34
C GLU A 111 7.52 -14.70 -7.48
N THR A 112 6.89 -14.86 -6.32
CA THR A 112 6.70 -13.76 -5.34
C THR A 112 8.05 -13.20 -4.90
N ILE A 113 9.02 -14.04 -4.49
CA ILE A 113 10.35 -13.58 -4.08
C ILE A 113 11.06 -12.81 -5.19
N LEU A 114 11.04 -13.31 -6.42
CA LEU A 114 11.70 -12.65 -7.55
C LEU A 114 11.10 -11.25 -7.83
N VAL A 115 9.77 -11.17 -7.88
CA VAL A 115 9.08 -9.89 -8.08
C VAL A 115 9.39 -8.93 -6.92
N GLY A 116 9.40 -9.41 -5.67
CA GLY A 116 9.67 -8.61 -4.50
C GLY A 116 11.09 -8.00 -4.50
N ILE A 117 12.11 -8.80 -4.79
CA ILE A 117 13.49 -8.31 -4.85
C ILE A 117 13.64 -7.25 -5.94
N ILE A 118 13.11 -7.50 -7.15
CA ILE A 118 13.20 -6.55 -8.24
C ILE A 118 12.43 -5.27 -7.90
N SER A 119 11.23 -5.40 -7.30
CA SER A 119 10.42 -4.25 -6.89
C SER A 119 11.10 -3.42 -5.80
N LEU A 120 11.78 -4.06 -4.84
CA LEU A 120 12.53 -3.36 -3.80
C LEU A 120 13.65 -2.52 -4.40
N ILE A 121 14.45 -3.10 -5.30
CA ILE A 121 15.56 -2.38 -5.94
C ILE A 121 15.04 -1.21 -6.76
N VAL A 122 14.08 -1.45 -7.64
CA VAL A 122 13.51 -0.41 -8.52
C VAL A 122 12.78 0.65 -7.68
N GLY A 123 12.03 0.23 -6.66
CA GLY A 123 11.31 1.12 -5.75
C GLY A 123 12.23 2.01 -4.94
N LEU A 124 13.35 1.49 -4.43
CA LEU A 124 14.37 2.29 -3.75
C LEU A 124 15.00 3.32 -4.69
N ILE A 125 15.37 2.93 -5.90
CA ILE A 125 15.92 3.86 -6.90
C ILE A 125 14.93 5.02 -7.15
N ILE A 126 13.69 4.69 -7.47
CA ILE A 126 12.63 5.70 -7.69
C ILE A 126 12.39 6.53 -6.43
N GLY A 127 12.36 5.90 -5.25
CA GLY A 127 12.18 6.55 -3.96
C GLY A 127 13.28 7.55 -3.63
N ILE A 128 14.54 7.22 -3.91
CA ILE A 128 15.68 8.13 -3.74
C ILE A 128 15.52 9.37 -4.62
N PHE A 129 15.18 9.21 -5.90
CA PHE A 129 14.94 10.36 -6.78
C PHE A 129 13.70 11.17 -6.35
N ALA A 130 12.61 10.52 -6.00
CA ALA A 130 11.39 11.18 -5.53
C ALA A 130 11.63 11.93 -4.21
N SER A 131 12.47 11.41 -3.32
CA SER A 131 12.80 12.06 -2.06
C SER A 131 13.54 13.39 -2.26
N GLN A 132 14.37 13.53 -3.29
CA GLN A 132 15.02 14.80 -3.62
C GLN A 132 14.01 15.85 -4.06
N PHE A 133 13.01 15.45 -4.85
CA PHE A 133 11.92 16.35 -5.24
C PHE A 133 11.14 16.84 -4.02
N MET A 134 10.82 15.95 -3.08
CA MET A 134 10.18 16.33 -1.80
C MET A 134 11.07 17.23 -0.95
N SER A 135 12.38 17.00 -0.93
CA SER A 135 13.33 17.89 -0.24
C SER A 135 13.26 19.32 -0.75
N ILE A 136 13.21 19.50 -2.06
CA ILE A 136 13.07 20.83 -2.69
C ILE A 136 11.74 21.49 -2.29
N LEU A 137 10.64 20.73 -2.27
CA LEU A 137 9.34 21.24 -1.85
C LEU A 137 9.35 21.68 -0.39
N VAL A 138 9.89 20.85 0.50
CA VAL A 138 10.02 21.16 1.93
C VAL A 138 10.91 22.39 2.15
N ALA A 139 12.07 22.47 1.50
CA ALA A 139 12.95 23.62 1.60
C ALA A 139 12.27 24.93 1.17
N LYS A 140 11.49 24.90 0.08
CA LYS A 140 10.70 26.06 -0.35
C LYS A 140 9.60 26.45 0.64
N MET A 141 8.94 25.50 1.28
CA MET A 141 7.91 25.78 2.29
C MET A 141 8.47 26.44 3.56
N PHE A 142 9.72 26.14 3.90
CA PHE A 142 10.41 26.72 5.07
C PHE A 142 11.28 27.94 4.71
N GLU A 143 11.19 28.48 3.48
CA GLU A 143 12.01 29.59 2.99
C GLU A 143 13.51 29.38 3.24
N ALA A 144 13.96 28.11 3.21
CA ALA A 144 15.33 27.76 3.44
C ALA A 144 16.22 28.19 2.25
N ASP A 145 17.46 28.58 2.55
CA ASP A 145 18.42 29.01 1.53
C ASP A 145 18.78 27.87 0.58
N MET A 146 18.29 27.94 -0.65
CA MET A 146 18.49 26.92 -1.69
C MET A 146 19.94 26.84 -2.20
N SER A 147 20.79 27.82 -1.86
CA SER A 147 22.21 27.82 -2.28
C SER A 147 23.02 26.68 -1.65
N LYS A 148 22.54 26.14 -0.53
CA LYS A 148 23.16 25.03 0.22
C LYS A 148 22.52 23.66 -0.07
N PHE A 149 21.64 23.57 -1.08
CA PHE A 149 21.00 22.28 -1.41
C PHE A 149 22.02 21.25 -1.84
N GLN A 150 22.08 20.12 -1.12
CA GLN A 150 22.91 18.97 -1.44
C GLN A 150 22.04 17.73 -1.61
N PHE A 151 22.47 16.85 -2.49
CA PHE A 151 21.85 15.53 -2.64
C PHE A 151 22.07 14.72 -1.38
N VAL A 152 20.96 14.42 -0.66
CA VAL A 152 21.01 13.69 0.60
C VAL A 152 20.52 12.27 0.41
N PHE A 153 21.42 11.32 0.60
CA PHE A 153 21.06 9.91 0.70
C PHE A 153 20.88 9.51 2.17
N SER A 154 19.64 9.19 2.54
CA SER A 154 19.35 8.70 3.89
C SER A 154 19.58 7.20 4.01
N LYS A 155 20.68 6.81 4.67
CA LYS A 155 20.96 5.40 5.00
C LYS A 155 19.89 4.82 5.93
N ASP A 156 19.43 5.60 6.90
CA ASP A 156 18.43 5.17 7.88
C ASP A 156 17.07 4.91 7.21
N ALA A 157 16.64 5.79 6.31
CA ALA A 157 15.43 5.57 5.53
C ALA A 157 15.54 4.32 4.65
N CYS A 158 16.69 4.07 4.05
CA CYS A 158 16.94 2.87 3.24
C CYS A 158 16.83 1.59 4.09
N ILE A 159 17.50 1.56 5.23
CA ILE A 159 17.48 0.41 6.15
C ILE A 159 16.06 0.18 6.70
N LYS A 160 15.38 1.23 7.17
CA LYS A 160 13.98 1.15 7.61
C LYS A 160 13.10 0.58 6.51
N THR A 161 13.19 1.10 5.28
CA THR A 161 12.39 0.63 4.15
C THR A 161 12.64 -0.85 3.85
N CYS A 162 13.90 -1.29 3.83
CA CYS A 162 14.24 -2.69 3.62
C CYS A 162 13.67 -3.60 4.72
N ILE A 163 13.77 -3.20 5.99
CA ILE A 163 13.26 -3.98 7.13
C ILE A 163 11.73 -4.08 7.07
N TYR A 164 11.04 -2.96 6.95
CA TYR A 164 9.57 -2.96 6.89
C TYR A 164 9.05 -3.73 5.68
N PHE A 165 9.68 -3.54 4.51
CA PHE A 165 9.34 -4.30 3.31
C PHE A 165 9.56 -5.80 3.52
N ALA A 166 10.68 -6.23 4.11
CA ALA A 166 10.96 -7.63 4.39
C ALA A 166 9.90 -8.23 5.33
N VAL A 167 9.51 -7.54 6.40
CA VAL A 167 8.48 -8.00 7.35
C VAL A 167 7.13 -8.15 6.64
N MET A 168 6.70 -7.12 5.88
CA MET A 168 5.45 -7.18 5.11
C MET A 168 5.49 -8.32 4.09
N TYR A 169 6.63 -8.53 3.46
CA TYR A 169 6.79 -9.53 2.41
C TYR A 169 6.76 -10.96 2.95
N VAL A 170 7.35 -11.19 4.13
CA VAL A 170 7.22 -12.46 4.85
C VAL A 170 5.74 -12.76 5.18
N ALA A 171 4.99 -11.76 5.63
CA ALA A 171 3.55 -11.91 5.85
C ALA A 171 2.82 -12.30 4.56
N VAL A 172 3.11 -11.64 3.42
CA VAL A 172 2.54 -11.98 2.11
C VAL A 172 2.85 -13.42 1.72
N MET A 173 4.09 -13.87 1.90
CA MET A 173 4.48 -15.27 1.60
C MET A 173 3.71 -16.28 2.45
N PHE A 174 3.50 -15.96 3.72
CA PHE A 174 2.70 -16.80 4.61
C PHE A 174 1.24 -16.89 4.14
N PHE A 175 0.62 -15.75 3.83
CA PHE A 175 -0.75 -15.70 3.28
C PHE A 175 -0.87 -16.45 1.95
N ASN A 176 0.13 -16.38 1.07
CA ASN A 176 0.16 -17.11 -0.20
C ASN A 176 0.11 -18.61 0.02
N THR A 177 0.97 -19.13 0.89
CA THR A 177 1.04 -20.55 1.20
C THR A 177 -0.29 -21.04 1.77
N PHE A 178 -0.89 -20.28 2.69
CA PHE A 178 -2.18 -20.60 3.28
C PHE A 178 -3.33 -20.57 2.25
N THR A 179 -3.35 -19.57 1.39
CA THR A 179 -4.38 -19.42 0.35
C THR A 179 -4.35 -20.60 -0.65
N VAL A 180 -3.15 -20.95 -1.12
CA VAL A 180 -2.97 -22.05 -2.08
C VAL A 180 -3.33 -23.41 -1.47
N SER A 181 -3.04 -23.62 -0.18
CA SER A 181 -3.39 -24.87 0.50
C SER A 181 -4.89 -25.15 0.54
N LYS A 182 -5.72 -24.10 0.55
CA LYS A 182 -7.19 -24.18 0.55
C LYS A 182 -7.81 -24.46 -0.83
N TYR A 183 -7.05 -24.37 -1.92
CA TYR A 183 -7.61 -24.57 -3.25
C TYR A 183 -8.00 -26.02 -3.49
N LYS A 184 -9.23 -26.21 -4.02
CA LYS A 184 -9.72 -27.47 -4.56
C LYS A 184 -9.68 -27.41 -6.09
N LEU A 185 -9.29 -28.51 -6.75
CA LEU A 185 -9.16 -28.60 -8.20
C LEU A 185 -10.43 -28.11 -8.93
N ILE A 186 -11.60 -28.57 -8.46
CA ILE A 186 -12.90 -28.22 -9.05
C ILE A 186 -13.17 -26.69 -8.99
N ASN A 187 -12.74 -26.03 -7.91
CA ASN A 187 -12.91 -24.58 -7.76
C ASN A 187 -11.96 -23.79 -8.66
N LEU A 188 -10.78 -24.33 -8.97
CA LEU A 188 -9.79 -23.71 -9.85
C LEU A 188 -10.23 -23.80 -11.31
N LEU A 189 -10.71 -24.95 -11.75
CA LEU A 189 -11.19 -25.16 -13.12
C LEU A 189 -12.46 -24.36 -13.41
N ASN A 190 -13.36 -24.26 -12.44
CA ASN A 190 -14.60 -23.49 -12.56
C ASN A 190 -14.45 -22.00 -12.18
N ALA A 191 -13.24 -21.53 -11.91
CA ALA A 191 -13.00 -20.13 -11.49
C ALA A 191 -13.50 -19.10 -12.51
N SER A 192 -13.53 -19.46 -13.80
CA SER A 192 -14.05 -18.57 -14.87
C SER A 192 -15.57 -18.57 -15.01
N LYS A 193 -16.23 -19.63 -14.51
CA LYS A 193 -17.70 -19.73 -14.57
C LYS A 193 -18.39 -19.22 -13.29
N LYS A 194 -17.65 -19.11 -12.19
CA LYS A 194 -18.13 -18.45 -10.99
C LYS A 194 -18.07 -16.93 -11.22
N ASN A 195 -19.18 -16.35 -11.65
CA ASN A 195 -19.40 -14.94 -11.38
C ASN A 195 -19.23 -14.76 -9.86
N GLU A 196 -18.23 -13.99 -9.45
CA GLU A 196 -18.19 -13.52 -8.07
C GLU A 196 -19.48 -12.75 -7.87
N ASN A 197 -20.42 -13.33 -7.12
CA ASN A 197 -21.62 -12.62 -6.66
C ASN A 197 -21.10 -11.52 -5.73
N VAL A 198 -20.69 -10.40 -6.32
CA VAL A 198 -20.38 -9.19 -5.56
C VAL A 198 -21.69 -8.80 -4.92
N LYS A 199 -21.82 -9.00 -3.61
CA LYS A 199 -23.00 -8.56 -2.86
C LYS A 199 -23.12 -7.06 -3.08
N ILE A 200 -24.13 -6.68 -3.87
CA ILE A 200 -24.43 -5.28 -4.16
C ILE A 200 -24.87 -4.66 -2.84
N LYS A 201 -24.11 -3.76 -2.31
CA LYS A 201 -24.49 -2.99 -1.13
C LYS A 201 -25.55 -1.99 -1.54
N ASN A 202 -26.56 -1.76 -0.70
CA ASN A 202 -27.57 -0.77 -0.98
C ASN A 202 -26.93 0.61 -1.20
N PRO A 203 -27.24 1.31 -2.32
CA PRO A 203 -26.64 2.62 -2.63
C PRO A 203 -26.89 3.65 -1.54
N ILE A 204 -28.06 3.62 -0.92
CA ILE A 204 -28.47 4.53 0.17
C ILE A 204 -27.54 4.36 1.38
N ILE A 205 -27.19 3.12 1.74
CA ILE A 205 -26.27 2.83 2.86
C ILE A 205 -24.88 3.38 2.54
N CYS A 206 -24.39 3.23 1.30
CA CYS A 206 -23.09 3.76 0.90
C CYS A 206 -23.06 5.30 1.00
N ILE A 207 -24.13 5.99 0.59
CA ILE A 207 -24.23 7.46 0.69
C ILE A 207 -24.29 7.91 2.14
N LEU A 208 -25.10 7.25 2.99
CA LEU A 208 -25.20 7.60 4.42
C LEU A 208 -23.88 7.40 5.14
N VAL A 209 -23.17 6.28 4.88
CA VAL A 209 -21.85 6.02 5.45
C VAL A 209 -20.82 7.04 4.96
N PHE A 210 -20.89 7.44 3.69
CA PHE A 210 -20.01 8.47 3.14
C PHE A 210 -20.21 9.82 3.84
N LEU A 211 -21.44 10.28 3.95
CA LEU A 211 -21.76 11.54 4.63
C LEU A 211 -21.35 11.52 6.10
N GLY A 212 -21.62 10.41 6.81
CA GLY A 212 -21.18 10.23 8.19
C GLY A 212 -19.66 10.24 8.32
N ALA A 213 -18.93 9.58 7.41
CA ALA A 213 -17.48 9.53 7.42
C ALA A 213 -16.86 10.91 7.14
N VAL A 214 -17.40 11.67 6.20
CA VAL A 214 -16.98 13.05 5.90
C VAL A 214 -17.25 13.96 7.10
N SER A 215 -18.37 13.80 7.80
CA SER A 215 -18.68 14.56 9.02
C SER A 215 -17.69 14.27 10.14
N ILE A 216 -17.31 12.98 10.32
CA ILE A 216 -16.30 12.57 11.31
C ILE A 216 -14.93 13.19 10.98
N LEU A 217 -14.52 13.16 9.70
CA LEU A 217 -13.26 13.77 9.25
C LEU A 217 -13.28 15.28 9.44
N GLY A 218 -14.38 15.95 9.07
CA GLY A 218 -14.55 17.39 9.28
C GLY A 218 -14.46 17.77 10.76
N TYR A 219 -15.11 17.01 11.65
CA TYR A 219 -15.03 17.23 13.07
C TYR A 219 -13.61 17.01 13.62
N ALA A 220 -12.94 15.94 13.20
CA ALA A 220 -11.54 15.67 13.57
C ALA A 220 -10.61 16.79 13.12
N TYR A 221 -10.79 17.32 11.93
CA TYR A 221 -10.03 18.45 11.39
C TYR A 221 -10.27 19.73 12.19
N LEU A 222 -11.53 20.09 12.45
CA LEU A 222 -11.89 21.28 13.24
C LEU A 222 -11.30 21.21 14.66
N LYS A 223 -11.28 20.02 15.27
CA LYS A 223 -10.71 19.82 16.59
C LYS A 223 -9.18 20.01 16.62
N VAL A 224 -8.49 19.67 15.53
CA VAL A 224 -7.03 19.87 15.42
C VAL A 224 -6.71 21.33 15.12
N THR A 225 -7.50 22.00 14.28
CA THR A 225 -7.22 23.40 13.84
C THR A 225 -7.76 24.45 14.78
N GLY A 226 -8.87 24.16 15.52
CA GLY A 226 -9.54 25.15 16.38
C GLY A 226 -8.83 25.41 17.72
N ASP A 227 -8.13 24.43 18.27
CA ASP A 227 -7.54 24.49 19.62
C ASP A 227 -6.02 24.23 19.63
N VAL A 228 -5.29 24.87 18.75
CA VAL A 228 -3.82 24.68 18.64
C VAL A 228 -3.11 25.03 19.96
N SER A 229 -3.63 25.95 20.75
CA SER A 229 -3.08 26.36 22.05
C SER A 229 -3.31 25.36 23.18
N SER A 230 -4.25 24.44 23.04
CA SER A 230 -4.60 23.41 24.04
C SER A 230 -3.96 22.04 23.81
N ILE A 231 -3.20 21.86 22.75
CA ILE A 231 -2.58 20.58 22.34
C ILE A 231 -1.25 20.36 23.09
N THR A 232 -1.28 20.45 24.41
CA THR A 232 -0.08 20.21 25.25
C THR A 232 0.02 18.78 25.79
N THR A 233 -1.01 17.96 25.60
CA THR A 233 -1.08 16.60 26.17
C THR A 233 -1.28 15.57 25.06
N ALA A 234 -0.48 14.51 25.06
CA ALA A 234 -0.53 13.43 24.05
C ALA A 234 -1.93 12.80 23.88
N ASP A 235 -2.71 12.70 24.94
CA ASP A 235 -4.07 12.15 24.94
C ASP A 235 -5.05 12.97 24.10
N LYS A 236 -4.86 14.29 24.00
CA LYS A 236 -5.73 15.17 23.20
C LYS A 236 -5.47 15.05 21.70
N ILE A 237 -4.30 14.59 21.32
CA ILE A 237 -3.92 14.36 19.90
C ILE A 237 -4.40 12.98 19.42
N LEU A 238 -4.39 11.99 20.32
CA LEU A 238 -4.73 10.61 19.97
C LEU A 238 -6.18 10.48 19.48
N GLN A 239 -7.12 11.18 20.10
CA GLN A 239 -8.54 11.11 19.77
C GLN A 239 -8.84 11.60 18.31
N PRO A 240 -8.38 12.80 17.86
CA PRO A 240 -8.55 13.23 16.47
C PRO A 240 -7.88 12.31 15.47
N ILE A 241 -6.70 11.75 15.80
CA ILE A 241 -6.01 10.79 14.93
C ILE A 241 -6.85 9.52 14.75
N LEU A 242 -7.35 8.94 15.83
CA LEU A 242 -8.23 7.76 15.76
C LEU A 242 -9.50 8.04 14.96
N MET A 243 -10.13 9.20 15.17
CA MET A 243 -11.29 9.64 14.37
C MET A 243 -10.92 9.80 12.89
N GLY A 244 -9.75 10.34 12.58
CA GLY A 244 -9.21 10.46 11.23
C GLY A 244 -9.04 9.09 10.56
N ILE A 245 -8.47 8.11 11.27
CA ILE A 245 -8.29 6.74 10.76
C ILE A 245 -9.65 6.10 10.47
N VAL A 246 -10.58 6.12 11.42
CA VAL A 246 -11.92 5.54 11.26
C VAL A 246 -12.69 6.21 10.13
N GLY A 247 -12.64 7.54 10.06
CA GLY A 247 -13.28 8.32 8.99
C GLY A 247 -12.71 7.98 7.62
N THR A 248 -11.39 7.88 7.50
CA THR A 248 -10.72 7.53 6.23
C THR A 248 -11.10 6.13 5.76
N VAL A 249 -11.07 5.14 6.65
CA VAL A 249 -11.49 3.76 6.33
C VAL A 249 -12.95 3.72 5.87
N ALA A 250 -13.85 4.45 6.56
CA ALA A 250 -15.26 4.51 6.21
C ALA A 250 -15.50 5.20 4.84
N VAL A 251 -14.74 6.26 4.51
CA VAL A 251 -14.77 6.91 3.18
C VAL A 251 -14.37 5.92 2.09
N PHE A 252 -13.23 5.24 2.23
CA PHE A 252 -12.77 4.28 1.23
C PHE A 252 -13.73 3.09 1.07
N TRP A 253 -14.30 2.60 2.18
CA TRP A 253 -15.28 1.52 2.14
C TRP A 253 -16.55 1.93 1.39
N SER A 254 -17.04 3.14 1.60
CA SER A 254 -18.21 3.71 0.94
C SER A 254 -17.95 3.99 -0.55
N LEU A 255 -16.82 4.63 -0.89
CA LEU A 255 -16.41 4.90 -2.27
C LEU A 255 -16.25 3.60 -3.07
N SER A 256 -15.62 2.57 -2.48
CA SER A 256 -15.50 1.25 -3.10
C SER A 256 -16.87 0.68 -3.46
N GLY A 257 -17.86 0.76 -2.56
CA GLY A 257 -19.23 0.31 -2.81
C GLY A 257 -19.90 1.10 -3.95
N PHE A 258 -19.68 2.40 -4.00
CA PHE A 258 -20.25 3.28 -5.03
C PHE A 258 -19.63 3.04 -6.42
N ILE A 259 -18.30 2.89 -6.50
CA ILE A 259 -17.58 2.58 -7.75
C ILE A 259 -18.07 1.25 -8.33
N ILE A 260 -18.23 0.22 -7.49
CA ILE A 260 -18.73 -1.10 -7.93
C ILE A 260 -20.11 -0.96 -8.55
N GLN A 261 -21.00 -0.16 -7.97
CA GLN A 261 -22.36 0.06 -8.50
C GLN A 261 -22.35 0.81 -9.85
N ILE A 262 -21.50 1.84 -9.98
CA ILE A 262 -21.33 2.57 -11.26
C ILE A 262 -20.86 1.62 -12.35
N VAL A 263 -19.81 0.83 -12.08
CA VAL A 263 -19.25 -0.10 -13.05
C VAL A 263 -20.26 -1.18 -13.45
N GLN A 264 -21.06 -1.68 -12.51
CA GLN A 264 -22.12 -2.65 -12.82
C GLN A 264 -23.26 -2.04 -13.65
N LYS A 265 -23.64 -0.79 -13.35
CA LYS A 265 -24.65 -0.07 -14.13
C LYS A 265 -24.17 0.19 -15.56
N MET A 266 -22.93 0.57 -15.73
CA MET A 266 -22.29 0.74 -17.05
C MET A 266 -22.23 -0.59 -17.83
N LYS A 267 -21.88 -1.71 -17.17
CA LYS A 267 -21.87 -3.04 -17.78
C LYS A 267 -23.25 -3.43 -18.36
N ASN A 268 -24.33 -3.13 -17.65
CA ASN A 268 -25.68 -3.39 -18.12
C ASN A 268 -26.09 -2.52 -19.34
N VAL A 269 -25.44 -1.36 -19.52
CA VAL A 269 -25.64 -0.49 -20.70
C VAL A 269 -24.85 -0.99 -21.90
N TYR A 270 -23.62 -1.48 -21.69
CA TYR A 270 -22.76 -1.99 -22.79
C TYR A 270 -23.15 -3.37 -23.32
N PHE A 271 -23.83 -4.20 -22.52
CA PHE A 271 -24.27 -5.56 -22.93
C PHE A 271 -25.73 -5.62 -23.40
N LYS A 272 -26.39 -4.47 -23.55
CA LYS A 272 -27.77 -4.38 -24.07
C LYS A 272 -27.85 -4.06 -25.57
N ASN A 273 -26.69 -3.93 -26.24
CA ASN A 273 -26.59 -3.77 -27.70
C ASN A 273 -25.93 -4.98 -28.34
#